data_30df4bef4edba3754f4312b8fa83daab
#
_entry.id   30df4bef4edba3754f4312b8fa83daab
#
_cell.length_a   1.000
_cell.length_b   1.000
_cell.length_c   1.000
_cell.angle_alpha   90.00
_cell.angle_beta   90.00
_cell.angle_gamma   90.00
#
_symmetry.space_group_name_H-M   'P 1'
#
loop_
_entity.id
_entity.type
_entity.pdbx_description
1 polymer ?
#
loop_
_entity_poly.entity_id
_entity_poly.type
_entity_poly.pdbx_seq_one_letter_code
_entity_poly.pdbx_strand_id
1 'polypeptide(L)'
;MSSVNDIRTAFLEYFGANGHEIVSSSPLVPQNDPTLMFTNAGMVQFKNLFTGLETRDYNRAVTSQKCVRAGGKHNDLENVGYTARHHTFFEMLGNFSFGDYFKENAIELAWNLVTREFGLNKDKLLVTVYHEDDEAAGHWKKIAGLTDDRIIRIATSDNFWAMGDTGPCGPCSEIFYDHGDHIPGGPPGSPDEDGDRFIEIWNLVFMQFEQLPDERINLPKPSIDTGMGLERIAAVMQGKHDNYDIDMMRALIEASADASNTCLLYTSDAADDHHR
;
A
#
# COMPACT_ATOMS: atom_id res chain seq x y z
N MET A 1 -20.39 -4.25 -8.94
CA MET A 1 -19.39 -4.42 -7.87
C MET A 1 -18.17 -5.05 -8.54
N SER A 2 -17.00 -4.44 -8.47
CA SER A 2 -15.81 -4.92 -9.18
C SER A 2 -15.19 -6.09 -8.42
N SER A 3 -14.84 -7.17 -9.12
CA SER A 3 -14.08 -8.28 -8.52
C SER A 3 -12.64 -7.86 -8.22
N VAL A 4 -11.93 -8.62 -7.38
CA VAL A 4 -10.49 -8.41 -7.15
C VAL A 4 -9.70 -8.39 -8.47
N ASN A 5 -10.08 -9.25 -9.42
CA ASN A 5 -9.45 -9.27 -10.75
C ASN A 5 -9.72 -8.00 -11.57
N ASP A 6 -10.95 -7.47 -11.53
CA ASP A 6 -11.28 -6.21 -12.22
C ASP A 6 -10.49 -5.03 -11.65
N ILE A 7 -10.34 -4.97 -10.32
CA ILE A 7 -9.59 -3.91 -9.63
C ILE A 7 -8.11 -3.97 -10.02
N ARG A 8 -7.50 -5.18 -9.99
CA ARG A 8 -6.12 -5.39 -10.43
C ARG A 8 -5.91 -4.93 -11.87
N THR A 9 -6.80 -5.36 -12.76
CA THR A 9 -6.74 -5.00 -14.18
C THR A 9 -6.89 -3.50 -14.38
N ALA A 10 -7.88 -2.86 -13.75
CA ALA A 10 -8.10 -1.42 -13.84
C ALA A 10 -6.88 -0.61 -13.37
N PHE A 11 -6.21 -1.03 -12.29
CA PHE A 11 -4.98 -0.38 -11.82
C PHE A 11 -3.86 -0.47 -12.88
N LEU A 12 -3.61 -1.66 -13.39
CA LEU A 12 -2.54 -1.89 -14.38
C LEU A 12 -2.81 -1.14 -15.68
N GLU A 13 -4.04 -1.18 -16.18
CA GLU A 13 -4.44 -0.50 -17.42
C GLU A 13 -4.42 1.02 -17.26
N TYR A 14 -4.85 1.57 -16.12
CA TYR A 14 -4.80 3.01 -15.85
C TYR A 14 -3.36 3.53 -15.94
N PHE A 15 -2.41 2.89 -15.26
CA PHE A 15 -1.03 3.31 -15.31
C PHE A 15 -0.36 2.99 -16.66
N GLY A 16 -0.73 1.89 -17.30
CA GLY A 16 -0.30 1.57 -18.68
C GLY A 16 -0.71 2.68 -19.65
N ALA A 17 -1.95 3.16 -19.57
CA ALA A 17 -2.45 4.30 -20.37
C ALA A 17 -1.74 5.62 -20.05
N ASN A 18 -1.14 5.75 -18.85
CA ASN A 18 -0.33 6.88 -18.43
C ASN A 18 1.20 6.66 -18.65
N GLY A 19 1.57 5.75 -19.55
CA GLY A 19 2.94 5.56 -20.02
C GLY A 19 3.84 4.74 -19.12
N HIS A 20 3.27 3.91 -18.24
CA HIS A 20 4.02 2.98 -17.41
C HIS A 20 4.13 1.61 -18.11
N GLU A 21 5.30 1.00 -18.07
CA GLU A 21 5.50 -0.37 -18.48
C GLU A 21 4.82 -1.33 -17.50
N ILE A 22 3.96 -2.23 -17.99
CA ILE A 22 3.32 -3.24 -17.16
C ILE A 22 4.30 -4.38 -16.92
N VAL A 23 4.83 -4.46 -15.70
CA VAL A 23 5.86 -5.42 -15.32
C VAL A 23 5.26 -6.55 -14.49
N SER A 24 5.58 -7.77 -14.84
CA SER A 24 5.13 -8.96 -14.10
C SER A 24 5.66 -8.98 -12.67
N SER A 25 4.90 -9.62 -11.77
CA SER A 25 5.36 -9.91 -10.40
C SER A 25 6.68 -10.68 -10.43
N SER A 26 7.65 -10.22 -9.67
CA SER A 26 8.88 -10.98 -9.44
C SER A 26 8.62 -12.21 -8.55
N PRO A 27 9.53 -13.20 -8.52
CA PRO A 27 9.45 -14.34 -7.61
C PRO A 27 9.36 -13.89 -6.14
N LEU A 28 8.63 -14.66 -5.32
CA LEU A 28 8.52 -14.42 -3.88
C LEU A 28 9.87 -14.55 -3.14
N VAL A 29 10.73 -15.44 -3.62
CA VAL A 29 12.10 -15.58 -3.10
C VAL A 29 13.03 -14.79 -4.01
N PRO A 30 13.58 -13.66 -3.56
CA PRO A 30 14.50 -12.84 -4.36
C PRO A 30 15.78 -13.63 -4.64
N GLN A 31 16.20 -13.67 -5.90
CA GLN A 31 17.36 -14.48 -6.30
C GLN A 31 18.71 -13.83 -5.97
N ASN A 32 18.77 -12.51 -5.84
CA ASN A 32 19.99 -11.74 -5.73
C ASN A 32 20.00 -10.70 -4.60
N ASP A 33 19.15 -10.85 -3.60
CA ASP A 33 19.11 -9.97 -2.44
C ASP A 33 19.31 -10.78 -1.15
N PRO A 34 20.54 -10.80 -0.58
CA PRO A 34 20.82 -11.53 0.64
C PRO A 34 20.19 -10.88 1.89
N THR A 35 19.63 -9.68 1.75
CA THR A 35 19.02 -8.93 2.88
C THR A 35 17.57 -9.28 3.09
N LEU A 36 16.91 -9.94 2.11
CA LEU A 36 15.49 -10.28 2.12
C LEU A 36 15.29 -11.79 1.94
N MET A 37 14.51 -12.39 2.84
CA MET A 37 14.06 -13.77 2.70
C MET A 37 12.95 -13.88 1.65
N PHE A 38 12.03 -12.92 1.65
CA PHE A 38 10.90 -12.85 0.73
C PHE A 38 10.76 -11.43 0.14
N THR A 39 10.19 -11.37 -1.05
CA THR A 39 9.72 -10.11 -1.64
C THR A 39 8.55 -9.59 -0.80
N ASN A 40 8.76 -8.49 -0.09
CA ASN A 40 7.82 -7.92 0.89
C ASN A 40 7.17 -6.61 0.43
N ALA A 41 7.59 -6.07 -0.72
CA ALA A 41 7.07 -4.84 -1.31
C ALA A 41 7.26 -4.84 -2.83
N GLY A 42 6.46 -4.03 -3.53
CA GLY A 42 6.51 -3.90 -4.99
C GLY A 42 7.85 -3.39 -5.53
N MET A 43 8.52 -2.54 -4.75
CA MET A 43 9.79 -1.92 -5.13
C MET A 43 10.99 -2.88 -5.15
N VAL A 44 10.90 -4.04 -4.53
CA VAL A 44 12.07 -4.95 -4.35
C VAL A 44 12.72 -5.31 -5.68
N GLN A 45 11.93 -5.61 -6.72
CA GLN A 45 12.45 -5.92 -8.04
C GLN A 45 13.08 -4.71 -8.77
N PHE A 46 12.87 -3.50 -8.27
CA PHE A 46 13.34 -2.24 -8.86
C PHE A 46 14.41 -1.54 -8.01
N LYS A 47 14.86 -2.16 -6.91
CA LYS A 47 15.84 -1.57 -5.98
C LYS A 47 17.05 -0.96 -6.67
N ASN A 48 17.65 -1.71 -7.60
CA ASN A 48 18.84 -1.29 -8.32
C ASN A 48 18.58 -0.17 -9.35
N LEU A 49 17.34 0.01 -9.81
CA LEU A 49 16.96 1.14 -10.66
C LEU A 49 16.95 2.45 -9.87
N PHE A 50 16.45 2.45 -8.63
CA PHE A 50 16.45 3.62 -7.76
C PHE A 50 17.87 4.09 -7.43
N THR A 51 18.78 3.17 -7.16
CA THR A 51 20.18 3.46 -6.85
C THR A 51 21.06 3.73 -8.09
N GLY A 52 20.51 3.52 -9.29
CA GLY A 52 21.26 3.69 -10.56
C GLY A 52 22.24 2.56 -10.89
N LEU A 53 22.22 1.45 -10.12
CA LEU A 53 23.03 0.27 -10.38
C LEU A 53 22.53 -0.58 -11.55
N GLU A 54 21.28 -0.38 -11.95
CA GLU A 54 20.64 -1.03 -13.08
C GLU A 54 19.95 0.02 -13.97
N THR A 55 19.81 -0.26 -15.25
CA THR A 55 19.03 0.52 -16.21
C THR A 55 18.10 -0.40 -16.99
N ARG A 56 16.92 0.11 -17.36
CA ARG A 56 15.96 -0.59 -18.23
C ARG A 56 15.48 0.35 -19.34
N ASP A 57 14.81 -0.19 -20.35
CA ASP A 57 14.33 0.56 -21.50
C ASP A 57 13.10 1.45 -21.19
N TYR A 58 12.71 1.51 -19.91
CA TYR A 58 11.61 2.32 -19.41
C TYR A 58 11.99 3.08 -18.14
N ASN A 59 11.35 4.22 -17.92
CA ASN A 59 11.54 5.07 -16.74
C ASN A 59 10.30 5.08 -15.82
N ARG A 60 9.23 4.39 -16.20
CA ARG A 60 8.00 4.20 -15.42
C ARG A 60 7.60 2.75 -15.47
N ALA A 61 7.14 2.23 -14.35
CA ALA A 61 6.63 0.87 -14.29
C ALA A 61 5.36 0.80 -13.44
N VAL A 62 4.54 -0.22 -13.69
CA VAL A 62 3.39 -0.60 -12.88
C VAL A 62 3.38 -2.11 -12.71
N THR A 63 3.05 -2.58 -11.52
CA THR A 63 2.99 -4.02 -11.23
C THR A 63 1.93 -4.34 -10.17
N SER A 64 1.41 -5.57 -10.21
CA SER A 64 0.76 -6.21 -9.07
C SER A 64 1.74 -7.26 -8.53
N GLN A 65 2.50 -6.88 -7.51
CA GLN A 65 3.56 -7.71 -6.93
C GLN A 65 3.00 -8.62 -5.84
N LYS A 66 3.25 -9.91 -5.97
CA LYS A 66 3.00 -10.89 -4.91
C LYS A 66 4.02 -10.71 -3.80
N CYS A 67 3.55 -10.55 -2.56
CA CYS A 67 4.37 -10.23 -1.40
C CYS A 67 4.13 -11.22 -0.26
N VAL A 68 5.18 -11.45 0.54
CA VAL A 68 5.11 -12.18 1.81
C VAL A 68 5.75 -11.34 2.91
N ARG A 69 5.01 -11.13 4.00
CA ARG A 69 5.46 -10.43 5.22
C ARG A 69 5.36 -11.38 6.43
N ALA A 70 6.37 -12.24 6.58
CA ALA A 70 6.45 -13.25 7.62
C ALA A 70 7.84 -13.27 8.28
N GLY A 71 8.37 -12.10 8.58
CA GLY A 71 9.68 -11.91 9.22
C GLY A 71 10.41 -10.65 8.75
N GLY A 72 11.49 -10.27 9.45
CA GLY A 72 12.26 -9.07 9.15
C GLY A 72 11.60 -7.77 9.62
N LYS A 73 11.97 -6.64 9.02
CA LYS A 73 11.50 -5.30 9.42
C LYS A 73 9.98 -5.11 9.18
N HIS A 74 9.46 -5.67 8.09
CA HIS A 74 8.05 -5.64 7.75
C HIS A 74 7.44 -7.01 8.03
N ASN A 75 7.17 -7.29 9.32
CA ASN A 75 6.60 -8.55 9.77
C ASN A 75 5.16 -8.33 10.23
N ASP A 76 4.20 -8.89 9.49
CA ASP A 76 2.78 -8.82 9.84
C ASP A 76 2.28 -10.08 10.53
N LEU A 77 3.15 -11.07 10.77
CA LEU A 77 2.75 -12.41 11.23
C LEU A 77 1.94 -12.39 12.53
N GLU A 78 2.27 -11.50 13.46
CA GLU A 78 1.57 -11.36 14.74
C GLU A 78 0.19 -10.73 14.61
N ASN A 79 -0.07 -10.03 13.49
CA ASN A 79 -1.33 -9.36 13.22
C ASN A 79 -2.29 -10.20 12.35
N VAL A 80 -1.77 -11.24 11.66
CA VAL A 80 -2.56 -12.10 10.78
C VAL A 80 -3.56 -12.92 11.60
N GLY A 81 -4.85 -12.79 11.24
CA GLY A 81 -5.96 -13.44 11.95
C GLY A 81 -6.48 -12.67 13.17
N TYR A 82 -5.83 -11.56 13.56
CA TYR A 82 -6.27 -10.68 14.65
C TYR A 82 -6.75 -9.32 14.19
N THR A 83 -6.42 -8.93 12.96
CA THR A 83 -6.87 -7.69 12.34
C THR A 83 -7.59 -7.99 11.03
N ALA A 84 -8.47 -7.09 10.63
CA ALA A 84 -9.23 -7.21 9.38
C ALA A 84 -8.39 -7.03 8.10
N ARG A 85 -7.12 -6.58 8.21
CA ARG A 85 -6.35 -6.03 7.10
C ARG A 85 -4.94 -6.58 6.89
N HIS A 86 -4.44 -7.48 7.75
CA HIS A 86 -3.10 -8.05 7.63
C HIS A 86 -3.13 -9.49 7.14
N HIS A 87 -2.20 -9.78 6.20
CA HIS A 87 -2.06 -11.09 5.58
C HIS A 87 -0.58 -11.46 5.48
N THR A 88 -0.27 -12.75 5.62
CA THR A 88 1.09 -13.25 5.36
C THR A 88 1.46 -13.11 3.90
N PHE A 89 0.54 -13.51 3.01
CA PHE A 89 0.63 -13.38 1.56
C PHE A 89 -0.45 -12.42 1.05
N PHE A 90 -0.06 -11.48 0.21
CA PHE A 90 -0.96 -10.48 -0.39
C PHE A 90 -0.40 -9.96 -1.71
N GLU A 91 -1.21 -9.23 -2.47
CA GLU A 91 -0.76 -8.51 -3.65
C GLU A 91 -0.62 -7.02 -3.37
N MET A 92 0.52 -6.45 -3.76
CA MET A 92 0.77 -5.01 -3.68
C MET A 92 0.73 -4.42 -5.09
N LEU A 93 -0.25 -3.56 -5.34
CA LEU A 93 -0.33 -2.73 -6.53
C LEU A 93 0.64 -1.56 -6.38
N GLY A 94 1.51 -1.35 -7.35
CA GLY A 94 2.51 -0.30 -7.28
C GLY A 94 2.76 0.36 -8.63
N ASN A 95 2.90 1.68 -8.64
CA ASN A 95 3.43 2.43 -9.76
C ASN A 95 4.73 3.12 -9.36
N PHE A 96 5.65 3.21 -10.30
CA PHE A 96 7.03 3.62 -10.09
C PHE A 96 7.46 4.64 -11.13
N SER A 97 8.28 5.60 -10.68
CA SER A 97 8.99 6.54 -11.56
C SER A 97 10.47 6.54 -11.19
N PHE A 98 11.32 6.24 -12.15
CA PHE A 98 12.77 6.18 -11.98
C PHE A 98 13.41 7.49 -12.50
N GLY A 99 13.10 8.60 -11.79
CA GLY A 99 13.59 9.93 -12.13
C GLY A 99 12.94 10.57 -13.36
N ASP A 100 11.70 10.19 -13.67
CA ASP A 100 10.92 10.77 -14.78
C ASP A 100 9.90 11.80 -14.25
N TYR A 101 9.03 11.41 -13.32
CA TYR A 101 8.15 12.34 -12.61
C TYR A 101 8.33 12.21 -11.10
N PHE A 102 7.82 13.19 -10.34
CA PHE A 102 7.94 13.22 -8.90
C PHE A 102 6.60 13.55 -8.22
N LYS A 103 6.58 14.20 -7.05
CA LYS A 103 5.43 14.37 -6.15
C LYS A 103 4.16 14.85 -6.83
N GLU A 104 4.22 15.94 -7.63
CA GLU A 104 3.02 16.53 -8.23
C GLU A 104 2.28 15.53 -9.11
N ASN A 105 2.98 14.89 -10.04
CA ASN A 105 2.37 13.91 -10.93
C ASN A 105 1.95 12.63 -10.20
N ALA A 106 2.73 12.18 -9.20
CA ALA A 106 2.37 11.00 -8.40
C ALA A 106 1.05 11.23 -7.67
N ILE A 107 0.90 12.37 -7.02
CA ILE A 107 -0.32 12.77 -6.31
C ILE A 107 -1.50 12.93 -7.27
N GLU A 108 -1.28 13.54 -8.44
CA GLU A 108 -2.33 13.71 -9.44
C GLU A 108 -2.83 12.36 -9.98
N LEU A 109 -1.93 11.46 -10.35
CA LEU A 109 -2.27 10.12 -10.82
C LEU A 109 -3.00 9.33 -9.73
N ALA A 110 -2.50 9.38 -8.49
CA ALA A 110 -3.13 8.68 -7.38
C ALA A 110 -4.54 9.21 -7.10
N TRP A 111 -4.71 10.53 -7.01
CA TRP A 111 -6.02 11.13 -6.74
C TRP A 111 -7.03 10.85 -7.84
N ASN A 112 -6.61 10.92 -9.10
CA ASN A 112 -7.47 10.59 -10.23
C ASN A 112 -7.89 9.11 -10.22
N LEU A 113 -6.98 8.20 -9.94
CA LEU A 113 -7.31 6.77 -9.84
C LEU A 113 -8.36 6.51 -8.76
N VAL A 114 -8.12 6.94 -7.52
CA VAL A 114 -9.03 6.60 -6.42
C VAL A 114 -10.39 7.30 -6.52
N THR A 115 -10.43 8.52 -7.08
CA THR A 115 -11.67 9.31 -7.09
C THR A 115 -12.47 9.23 -8.39
N ARG A 116 -11.83 8.97 -9.53
CA ARG A 116 -12.49 8.91 -10.84
C ARG A 116 -12.62 7.49 -11.36
N GLU A 117 -11.51 6.73 -11.38
CA GLU A 117 -11.54 5.35 -11.90
C GLU A 117 -12.19 4.39 -10.90
N PHE A 118 -11.78 4.44 -9.64
CA PHE A 118 -12.38 3.62 -8.57
C PHE A 118 -13.67 4.22 -8.00
N GLY A 119 -13.90 5.52 -8.22
CA GLY A 119 -15.13 6.20 -7.82
C GLY A 119 -15.32 6.34 -6.31
N LEU A 120 -14.24 6.35 -5.52
CA LEU A 120 -14.36 6.53 -4.08
C LEU A 120 -14.86 7.92 -3.73
N ASN A 121 -15.76 7.99 -2.72
CA ASN A 121 -16.27 9.26 -2.24
C ASN A 121 -15.15 10.09 -1.60
N LYS A 122 -14.91 11.28 -2.16
CA LYS A 122 -13.88 12.21 -1.68
C LYS A 122 -14.05 12.59 -0.21
N ASP A 123 -15.29 12.66 0.28
CA ASP A 123 -15.57 13.01 1.67
C ASP A 123 -15.12 11.94 2.67
N LYS A 124 -14.84 10.75 2.19
CA LYS A 124 -14.30 9.64 2.98
C LYS A 124 -12.78 9.49 2.88
N LEU A 125 -12.12 10.36 2.12
CA LEU A 125 -10.66 10.30 1.93
C LEU A 125 -9.97 11.38 2.75
N LEU A 126 -8.90 11.03 3.41
CA LEU A 126 -7.93 11.94 4.00
C LEU A 126 -6.51 11.47 3.67
N VAL A 127 -5.53 12.33 3.85
CA VAL A 127 -4.14 12.02 3.55
C VAL A 127 -3.23 12.37 4.71
N THR A 128 -2.14 11.62 4.84
CA THR A 128 -1.03 11.99 5.69
C THR A 128 0.13 12.52 4.85
N VAL A 129 0.99 13.33 5.44
CA VAL A 129 2.25 13.76 4.88
C VAL A 129 3.31 13.76 5.96
N TYR A 130 4.57 13.53 5.59
CA TYR A 130 5.67 13.76 6.53
C TYR A 130 5.65 15.22 7.00
N HIS A 131 5.86 15.47 8.30
CA HIS A 131 5.60 16.77 8.92
C HIS A 131 6.38 17.94 8.30
N GLU A 132 7.56 17.68 7.73
CA GLU A 132 8.41 18.66 7.05
C GLU A 132 8.16 18.75 5.55
N ASP A 133 7.26 17.92 4.97
CA ASP A 133 7.00 17.91 3.54
C ASP A 133 5.89 18.89 3.14
N ASP A 134 6.24 20.18 3.17
CA ASP A 134 5.34 21.26 2.75
C ASP A 134 4.97 21.18 1.26
N GLU A 135 5.86 20.64 0.43
CA GLU A 135 5.63 20.46 -1.00
C GLU A 135 4.50 19.46 -1.26
N ALA A 136 4.54 18.28 -0.64
CA ALA A 136 3.48 17.29 -0.76
C ALA A 136 2.14 17.83 -0.22
N ALA A 137 2.14 18.50 0.93
CA ALA A 137 0.93 19.14 1.47
C ALA A 137 0.36 20.20 0.51
N GLY A 138 1.21 21.00 -0.12
CA GLY A 138 0.82 21.98 -1.14
C GLY A 138 0.19 21.35 -2.38
N HIS A 139 0.75 20.23 -2.85
CA HIS A 139 0.19 19.48 -3.99
C HIS A 139 -1.18 18.88 -3.65
N TRP A 140 -1.37 18.30 -2.47
CA TRP A 140 -2.67 17.78 -2.04
C TRP A 140 -3.75 18.88 -2.00
N LYS A 141 -3.42 20.06 -1.48
CA LYS A 141 -4.35 21.22 -1.51
C LYS A 141 -4.71 21.62 -2.93
N LYS A 142 -3.71 21.75 -3.81
CA LYS A 142 -3.88 22.22 -5.19
C LYS A 142 -4.65 21.20 -6.06
N ILE A 143 -4.30 19.92 -5.96
CA ILE A 143 -4.79 18.86 -6.87
C ILE A 143 -6.09 18.25 -6.35
N ALA A 144 -6.13 17.88 -5.09
CA ALA A 144 -7.27 17.21 -4.47
C ALA A 144 -8.32 18.18 -3.92
N GLY A 145 -7.94 19.44 -3.67
CA GLY A 145 -8.80 20.43 -3.01
C GLY A 145 -9.04 20.13 -1.54
N LEU A 146 -8.16 19.35 -0.91
CA LEU A 146 -8.28 19.00 0.50
C LEU A 146 -8.00 20.21 1.41
N THR A 147 -8.77 20.32 2.48
CA THR A 147 -8.58 21.27 3.55
C THR A 147 -7.50 20.83 4.53
N ASP A 148 -6.99 21.73 5.37
CA ASP A 148 -5.89 21.43 6.30
C ASP A 148 -6.23 20.33 7.31
N ASP A 149 -7.49 20.24 7.71
CA ASP A 149 -7.98 19.18 8.62
C ASP A 149 -8.02 17.77 7.98
N ARG A 150 -7.86 17.69 6.66
CA ARG A 150 -7.79 16.43 5.90
C ARG A 150 -6.39 16.10 5.38
N ILE A 151 -5.40 16.92 5.70
CA ILE A 151 -3.97 16.71 5.40
C ILE A 151 -3.23 16.64 6.74
N ILE A 152 -3.08 15.44 7.26
CA ILE A 152 -2.52 15.22 8.59
C ILE A 152 -1.00 15.12 8.50
N ARG A 153 -0.30 15.91 9.34
CA ARG A 153 1.16 15.90 9.38
C ARG A 153 1.65 14.93 10.44
N ILE A 154 2.43 13.95 10.03
CA ILE A 154 2.98 12.91 10.89
C ILE A 154 4.49 13.10 11.03
N ALA A 155 4.96 13.19 12.27
CA ALA A 155 6.37 13.42 12.60
C ALA A 155 7.16 12.12 12.82
N THR A 156 6.48 11.00 12.97
CA THR A 156 7.07 9.70 13.23
C THR A 156 7.61 9.05 11.94
N SER A 157 8.21 7.88 12.09
CA SER A 157 8.69 7.06 10.96
C SER A 157 7.57 6.54 10.06
N ASP A 158 6.31 6.67 10.46
CA ASP A 158 5.17 6.16 9.68
C ASP A 158 5.07 6.87 8.32
N ASN A 159 5.36 8.18 8.28
CA ASN A 159 5.45 8.93 7.02
C ASN A 159 6.89 9.14 6.52
N PHE A 160 7.84 8.30 6.95
CA PHE A 160 9.18 8.24 6.38
C PHE A 160 9.57 6.78 6.11
N TRP A 161 9.33 6.33 4.89
CA TRP A 161 9.56 4.95 4.51
C TRP A 161 11.04 4.65 4.27
N ALA A 162 11.48 3.48 4.73
CA ALA A 162 12.80 2.94 4.45
C ALA A 162 12.72 1.43 4.18
N MET A 163 13.42 0.96 3.16
CA MET A 163 13.42 -0.45 2.78
C MET A 163 13.92 -1.39 3.89
N GLY A 164 14.93 -0.94 4.61
CA GLY A 164 15.60 -1.65 5.70
C GLY A 164 16.52 -0.72 6.47
N ASP A 165 17.53 -1.28 7.12
CA ASP A 165 18.60 -0.49 7.79
C ASP A 165 19.46 0.24 6.76
N THR A 166 19.50 -0.25 5.53
CA THR A 166 20.17 0.36 4.38
C THR A 166 19.27 0.27 3.15
N GLY A 167 19.53 1.15 2.17
CA GLY A 167 18.84 1.18 0.89
C GLY A 167 17.99 2.43 0.66
N PRO A 168 17.21 2.49 -0.42
CA PRO A 168 16.39 3.64 -0.77
C PRO A 168 15.38 3.98 0.33
N CYS A 169 15.20 5.29 0.58
CA CYS A 169 14.27 5.81 1.56
C CYS A 169 13.79 7.22 1.21
N GLY A 170 12.73 7.68 1.87
CA GLY A 170 12.23 9.03 1.70
C GLY A 170 10.92 9.28 2.44
N PRO A 171 10.50 10.55 2.53
CA PRO A 171 9.20 10.89 3.07
C PRO A 171 8.10 10.25 2.23
N CYS A 172 6.99 9.94 2.85
CA CYS A 172 5.83 9.39 2.16
C CYS A 172 4.55 10.12 2.52
N SER A 173 3.55 9.90 1.72
CA SER A 173 2.19 10.39 1.89
C SER A 173 1.22 9.25 1.67
N GLU A 174 0.30 9.07 2.60
CA GLU A 174 -0.64 7.96 2.57
C GLU A 174 -2.04 8.49 2.31
N ILE A 175 -2.84 7.69 1.63
CA ILE A 175 -4.27 7.93 1.44
C ILE A 175 -5.04 6.98 2.34
N PHE A 176 -5.92 7.54 3.18
CA PHE A 176 -6.78 6.81 4.09
C PHE A 176 -8.24 6.88 3.65
N TYR A 177 -8.96 5.82 3.94
CA TYR A 177 -10.41 5.74 3.75
C TYR A 177 -11.12 5.65 5.10
N ASP A 178 -12.12 6.52 5.33
CA ASP A 178 -12.99 6.49 6.51
C ASP A 178 -14.19 5.57 6.25
N HIS A 179 -14.23 4.44 6.92
CA HIS A 179 -15.37 3.51 6.87
C HIS A 179 -16.64 4.08 7.49
N GLY A 180 -16.51 5.06 8.36
CA GLY A 180 -17.61 5.72 9.05
C GLY A 180 -17.63 5.46 10.56
N ASP A 181 -18.48 6.19 11.26
CA ASP A 181 -18.55 6.24 12.72
C ASP A 181 -19.11 4.99 13.40
N HIS A 182 -19.64 4.05 12.61
CA HIS A 182 -20.07 2.74 13.09
C HIS A 182 -18.91 1.77 13.32
N ILE A 183 -17.69 2.11 12.85
CA ILE A 183 -16.46 1.36 13.12
C ILE A 183 -15.63 2.14 14.15
N PRO A 184 -15.15 1.49 15.23
CA PRO A 184 -14.27 2.13 16.20
C PRO A 184 -12.93 2.54 15.58
N GLY A 185 -12.39 3.70 16.01
CA GLY A 185 -11.09 4.20 15.60
C GLY A 185 -11.09 5.69 15.32
N GLY A 186 -9.90 6.27 15.30
CA GLY A 186 -9.64 7.68 15.01
C GLY A 186 -8.77 7.88 13.78
N PRO A 187 -8.65 9.12 13.28
CA PRO A 187 -7.77 9.44 12.18
C PRO A 187 -6.29 9.23 12.55
N PRO A 188 -5.39 9.06 11.57
CA PRO A 188 -3.95 8.97 11.81
C PRO A 188 -3.44 10.10 12.72
N GLY A 189 -2.52 9.78 13.63
CA GLY A 189 -1.99 10.72 14.63
C GLY A 189 -2.89 10.96 15.83
N SER A 190 -4.07 10.33 15.90
CA SER A 190 -4.96 10.40 17.06
C SER A 190 -4.68 9.26 18.04
N PRO A 191 -5.13 9.37 19.32
CA PRO A 191 -4.97 8.31 20.31
C PRO A 191 -5.63 6.97 19.92
N ASP A 192 -6.63 7.01 19.03
CA ASP A 192 -7.42 5.85 18.58
C ASP A 192 -7.08 5.43 17.14
N GLU A 193 -5.90 5.80 16.63
CA GLU A 193 -5.46 5.52 15.25
C GLU A 193 -5.31 4.02 14.93
N ASP A 194 -5.07 3.20 15.94
CA ASP A 194 -4.96 1.73 15.80
C ASP A 194 -6.29 1.05 15.46
N GLY A 195 -7.41 1.78 15.58
CA GLY A 195 -8.73 1.26 15.24
C GLY A 195 -8.92 1.04 13.73
N ASP A 196 -9.99 0.31 13.40
CA ASP A 196 -10.24 -0.13 12.02
C ASP A 196 -11.13 0.85 11.21
N ARG A 197 -11.44 2.03 11.74
CA ARG A 197 -12.27 3.03 11.03
C ARG A 197 -11.52 3.67 9.86
N PHE A 198 -10.31 4.16 10.11
CA PHE A 198 -9.48 4.82 9.10
C PHE A 198 -8.42 3.84 8.60
N ILE A 199 -8.59 3.39 7.37
CA ILE A 199 -7.69 2.41 6.78
C ILE A 199 -6.80 3.07 5.73
N GLU A 200 -5.49 2.94 5.89
CA GLU A 200 -4.53 3.27 4.84
C GLU A 200 -4.79 2.38 3.64
N ILE A 201 -5.18 2.98 2.51
CA ILE A 201 -5.42 2.26 1.26
C ILE A 201 -4.26 2.37 0.28
N TRP A 202 -3.40 3.40 0.40
CA TRP A 202 -2.29 3.61 -0.52
C TRP A 202 -1.18 4.42 0.12
N ASN A 203 0.07 3.97 -0.01
CA ASN A 203 1.26 4.70 0.39
C ASN A 203 2.01 5.19 -0.85
N LEU A 204 2.30 6.49 -0.93
CA LEU A 204 3.09 7.15 -1.98
C LEU A 204 4.44 7.53 -1.38
N VAL A 205 5.50 6.84 -1.76
CA VAL A 205 6.86 7.09 -1.25
C VAL A 205 7.64 7.97 -2.21
N PHE A 206 8.13 9.09 -1.71
CA PHE A 206 8.97 10.03 -2.44
C PHE A 206 10.44 9.69 -2.19
N MET A 207 10.95 8.74 -2.97
CA MET A 207 12.32 8.25 -2.85
C MET A 207 13.31 9.34 -3.22
N GLN A 208 14.00 9.87 -2.21
CA GLN A 208 14.97 10.97 -2.35
C GLN A 208 16.35 10.56 -1.88
N PHE A 209 16.44 9.59 -0.98
CA PHE A 209 17.67 9.26 -0.29
C PHE A 209 18.01 7.77 -0.39
N GLU A 210 19.28 7.47 -0.19
CA GLU A 210 19.79 6.14 0.11
C GLU A 210 20.43 6.16 1.50
N GLN A 211 19.95 5.30 2.39
CA GLN A 211 20.54 5.07 3.70
C GLN A 211 21.68 4.09 3.54
N LEU A 212 22.89 4.53 3.86
CA LEU A 212 24.06 3.71 4.02
C LEU A 212 24.28 3.39 5.52
N PRO A 213 25.18 2.47 5.90
CA PRO A 213 25.39 2.14 7.31
C PRO A 213 25.68 3.33 8.22
N ASP A 214 26.45 4.30 7.74
CA ASP A 214 26.93 5.42 8.54
C ASP A 214 26.42 6.80 8.10
N GLU A 215 25.79 6.88 6.92
CA GLU A 215 25.31 8.15 6.37
C GLU A 215 24.08 7.99 5.49
N ARG A 216 23.40 9.11 5.23
CA ARG A 216 22.31 9.20 4.24
C ARG A 216 22.75 10.11 3.10
N ILE A 217 22.70 9.60 1.88
CA ILE A 217 23.02 10.34 0.66
C ILE A 217 21.79 10.54 -0.21
N ASN A 218 21.84 11.50 -1.13
CA ASN A 218 20.81 11.67 -2.11
C ASN A 218 20.87 10.56 -3.17
N LEU A 219 19.71 10.07 -3.59
CA LEU A 219 19.62 9.23 -4.78
C LEU A 219 20.05 10.03 -6.04
N PRO A 220 20.57 9.34 -7.08
CA PRO A 220 20.93 9.99 -8.34
C PRO A 220 19.82 10.83 -8.94
N LYS A 221 18.57 10.39 -8.77
CA LYS A 221 17.37 11.09 -9.19
C LYS A 221 16.24 10.86 -8.19
N PRO A 222 15.46 11.90 -7.83
CA PRO A 222 14.23 11.72 -7.09
C PRO A 222 13.29 10.78 -7.85
N SER A 223 12.72 9.84 -7.17
CA SER A 223 11.95 8.74 -7.75
C SER A 223 10.65 8.50 -6.98
N ILE A 224 9.72 7.77 -7.59
CA ILE A 224 8.45 7.40 -6.98
C ILE A 224 8.38 5.89 -6.81
N ASP A 225 8.00 5.47 -5.62
CA ASP A 225 7.54 4.13 -5.27
C ASP A 225 6.15 4.25 -4.65
N THR A 226 5.23 3.37 -5.00
CA THR A 226 3.93 3.33 -4.34
C THR A 226 3.51 1.91 -3.99
N GLY A 227 2.69 1.77 -2.94
CA GLY A 227 2.15 0.49 -2.51
C GLY A 227 0.70 0.60 -2.06
N MET A 228 -0.21 -0.07 -2.80
CA MET A 228 -1.62 -0.24 -2.46
C MET A 228 -1.89 -1.72 -2.24
N GLY A 229 -2.38 -2.12 -1.06
CA GLY A 229 -2.81 -3.49 -0.82
C GLY A 229 -4.04 -3.82 -1.67
N LEU A 230 -3.93 -4.78 -2.59
CA LEU A 230 -5.03 -5.16 -3.47
C LEU A 230 -6.25 -5.64 -2.67
N GLU A 231 -6.04 -6.45 -1.66
CA GLU A 231 -7.10 -6.97 -0.79
C GLU A 231 -7.78 -5.85 -0.02
N ARG A 232 -7.00 -4.86 0.42
CA ARG A 232 -7.48 -3.71 1.18
C ARG A 232 -8.36 -2.78 0.34
N ILE A 233 -7.90 -2.38 -0.85
CA ILE A 233 -8.72 -1.57 -1.76
C ILE A 233 -9.93 -2.35 -2.27
N ALA A 234 -9.82 -3.67 -2.47
CA ALA A 234 -10.93 -4.51 -2.85
C ALA A 234 -12.02 -4.54 -1.78
N ALA A 235 -11.67 -4.63 -0.49
CA ALA A 235 -12.63 -4.55 0.59
C ALA A 235 -13.42 -3.23 0.54
N VAL A 236 -12.73 -2.09 0.42
CA VAL A 236 -13.38 -0.78 0.28
C VAL A 236 -14.32 -0.73 -0.93
N MET A 237 -13.87 -1.17 -2.11
CA MET A 237 -14.66 -1.12 -3.34
C MET A 237 -15.83 -2.10 -3.36
N GLN A 238 -15.73 -3.22 -2.64
CA GLN A 238 -16.81 -4.19 -2.47
C GLN A 238 -17.74 -3.85 -1.30
N GLY A 239 -17.49 -2.71 -0.60
CA GLY A 239 -18.30 -2.28 0.55
C GLY A 239 -18.16 -3.22 1.74
N LYS A 240 -16.97 -3.83 1.90
CA LYS A 240 -16.60 -4.67 3.02
C LYS A 240 -15.66 -3.91 3.95
N HIS A 241 -15.69 -4.26 5.22
CA HIS A 241 -14.73 -3.78 6.20
C HIS A 241 -13.53 -4.72 6.31
N ASP A 242 -13.81 -6.03 6.35
CA ASP A 242 -12.83 -7.07 6.53
C ASP A 242 -12.33 -7.59 5.16
N ASN A 243 -11.02 -7.68 4.99
CA ASN A 243 -10.40 -8.24 3.78
C ASN A 243 -10.79 -9.71 3.55
N TYR A 244 -11.10 -10.46 4.62
CA TYR A 244 -11.55 -11.85 4.51
C TYR A 244 -12.96 -11.99 3.92
N ASP A 245 -13.72 -10.89 3.82
CA ASP A 245 -15.07 -10.86 3.23
C ASP A 245 -15.09 -10.49 1.74
N ILE A 246 -13.93 -10.21 1.11
CA ILE A 246 -13.86 -9.98 -0.33
C ILE A 246 -14.10 -11.28 -1.11
N ASP A 247 -14.51 -11.13 -2.35
CA ASP A 247 -14.88 -12.26 -3.25
C ASP A 247 -13.80 -13.34 -3.32
N MET A 248 -12.54 -12.96 -3.49
CA MET A 248 -11.41 -13.89 -3.58
C MET A 248 -11.17 -14.65 -2.26
N MET A 249 -11.15 -13.95 -1.12
CA MET A 249 -10.89 -14.55 0.18
C MET A 249 -12.04 -15.46 0.61
N ARG A 250 -13.30 -15.05 0.37
CA ARG A 250 -14.47 -15.89 0.62
C ARG A 250 -14.40 -17.20 -0.17
N ALA A 251 -14.05 -17.15 -1.45
CA ALA A 251 -13.90 -18.36 -2.26
C ALA A 251 -12.83 -19.31 -1.71
N LEU A 252 -11.69 -18.78 -1.22
CA LEU A 252 -10.63 -19.57 -0.60
C LEU A 252 -11.06 -20.20 0.73
N ILE A 253 -11.77 -19.44 1.57
CA ILE A 253 -12.30 -19.91 2.86
C ILE A 253 -13.32 -21.01 2.64
N GLU A 254 -14.25 -20.83 1.70
CA GLU A 254 -15.26 -21.83 1.35
C GLU A 254 -14.62 -23.12 0.80
N ALA A 255 -13.67 -23.00 -0.12
CA ALA A 255 -12.95 -24.16 -0.65
C ALA A 255 -12.15 -24.90 0.45
N SER A 256 -11.56 -24.18 1.40
CA SER A 256 -10.85 -24.76 2.54
C SER A 256 -11.79 -25.50 3.48
N ALA A 257 -12.95 -24.92 3.77
CA ALA A 257 -13.99 -25.54 4.61
C ALA A 257 -14.51 -26.84 3.97
N ASP A 258 -14.80 -26.82 2.66
CA ASP A 258 -15.24 -27.98 1.91
C ASP A 258 -14.17 -29.08 1.92
N ALA A 259 -12.90 -28.73 1.63
CA ALA A 259 -11.79 -29.68 1.62
C ALA A 259 -11.52 -30.34 2.98
N SER A 260 -11.72 -29.59 4.07
CA SER A 260 -11.54 -30.06 5.45
C SER A 260 -12.80 -30.68 6.06
N ASN A 261 -13.92 -30.62 5.35
CA ASN A 261 -15.25 -31.00 5.84
C ASN A 261 -15.62 -30.28 7.16
N THR A 262 -15.29 -28.97 7.24
CA THR A 262 -15.51 -28.12 8.41
C THR A 262 -16.63 -27.11 8.12
N CYS A 263 -17.53 -26.89 9.09
CA CYS A 263 -18.58 -25.89 8.95
C CYS A 263 -18.02 -24.48 9.18
N LEU A 264 -18.29 -23.54 8.27
CA LEU A 264 -17.87 -22.14 8.38
C LEU A 264 -18.44 -21.45 9.64
N LEU A 265 -19.67 -21.77 10.06
CA LEU A 265 -20.27 -21.23 11.27
C LEU A 265 -19.53 -21.69 12.53
N TYR A 266 -19.01 -22.92 12.54
CA TYR A 266 -18.27 -23.45 13.68
C TYR A 266 -16.90 -22.75 13.86
N THR A 267 -16.26 -22.33 12.78
CA THR A 267 -14.98 -21.59 12.84
C THR A 267 -15.15 -20.15 13.32
N SER A 268 -16.26 -19.50 13.01
CA SER A 268 -16.57 -18.14 13.51
C SER A 268 -16.94 -18.16 15.01
N ASP A 269 -17.69 -19.16 15.48
CA ASP A 269 -18.05 -19.31 16.89
C ASP A 269 -16.86 -19.68 17.79
N ALA A 270 -15.85 -20.39 17.24
CA ALA A 270 -14.63 -20.73 17.97
C ALA A 270 -13.75 -19.50 18.25
N ALA A 271 -13.81 -18.47 17.43
CA ALA A 271 -13.11 -17.21 17.67
C ALA A 271 -13.78 -16.38 18.79
N ASP A 272 -15.12 -16.44 18.90
CA ASP A 272 -15.88 -15.75 19.96
C ASP A 272 -15.70 -16.40 21.35
N ASP A 273 -15.40 -17.69 21.43
CA ASP A 273 -15.22 -18.41 22.73
C ASP A 273 -13.87 -18.05 23.40
N HIS A 274 -12.91 -17.48 22.71
CA HIS A 274 -11.64 -17.01 23.29
C HIS A 274 -11.72 -15.64 23.97
N HIS A 275 -12.87 -14.95 23.88
CA HIS A 275 -13.13 -13.64 24.52
C HIS A 275 -14.09 -13.69 25.71
N ARG A 276 -14.36 -14.89 26.27
CA ARG A 276 -15.13 -15.06 27.53
C ARG A 276 -14.27 -15.49 28.71
#